data_ea9ebfa83b879765fcc7b305e881e261
#
_entry.id   ea9ebfa83b879765fcc7b305e881e261
#
_cell.length_a   1.000
_cell.length_b   1.000
_cell.length_c   1.000
_cell.angle_alpha   90.00
_cell.angle_beta   90.00
_cell.angle_gamma   90.00
#
_symmetry.space_group_name_H-M   'P 1'
#
loop_
_entity.id
_entity.type
_entity.pdbx_description
1 polymer ?
#
loop_
_entity_poly.entity_id
_entity_poly.type
_entity_poly.pdbx_seq_one_letter_code
_entity_poly.pdbx_strand_id
1 'polypeptide(L)'
;MSPRGWRGRGIERAKRPRPDLATLLFVAIFVPLAGYLVFRLPFRFPPTGMMASPSLVFGFNNAVAFVAVVTLVGVVAVFRLWRRSRSSTPPAPWFSSARLESERIRTRVFASMAAAHVVLTLLMWASTRTSSAWRIDFEASHFLWRLQLMELFRARPYLDFQHEYGPALLYVPLLAHRLLAPAGVSLEAAYYLTYLAASVLGLWAIRVILDHAQAPRGRKEIAFCLLAAAALTPYMGLNGNLVRYLPPYVGVLLADRAMSSSRGPLWAVLVVSVVGAVNILISPEIGLAFYLGWGGYCAFIALTDRRRALVGLGGLAATAALAGLTLPVQYAGSVLSFSAGAANFPLLPAAHIVLYLTTLFLVVPALLADAWSGQGRPAALLFAMGLVCVLMVPGALSRADPPHVLFFGLGVSLLLFVHAASRPRPAFVIYAITYTAVVIVGSHVSDARVFYDVSFRSVHLRDLVAFVGRREVEMTGAQLDRLSAYPPLGLPFCSYGTDRRTMAYLWSRGQIDPEYYCGIIGVYREAQLARKLADTTRHDYLLVRKAWLEPLDPCRRHVAIIRKSFVYDGSLQCQRDALEPDLAVSRAIVTHFRVAEELGPYVVMRRAADGS
;
A
#
# COMPACT_ATOMS: atom_id res chain seq x y z
N MET A 1 67.77 -6.00 1.43
CA MET A 1 66.29 -6.04 1.54
C MET A 1 65.81 -7.32 0.87
N SER A 2 65.43 -8.31 1.68
CA SER A 2 65.05 -9.67 1.26
C SER A 2 63.54 -9.73 0.97
N PRO A 3 63.05 -10.34 -0.13
CA PRO A 3 61.63 -10.50 -0.41
C PRO A 3 61.07 -11.65 0.45
N ARG A 4 60.26 -11.29 1.48
CA ARG A 4 59.54 -12.26 2.29
C ARG A 4 58.39 -12.87 1.50
N GLY A 5 58.45 -14.20 1.37
CA GLY A 5 57.54 -15.02 0.62
C GLY A 5 56.07 -14.91 1.03
N TRP A 6 55.20 -14.73 0.08
CA TRP A 6 53.78 -14.99 0.11
C TRP A 6 53.55 -16.50 0.20
N ARG A 7 53.47 -17.05 1.43
CA ARG A 7 52.92 -18.40 1.62
C ARG A 7 51.43 -18.32 1.40
N GLY A 8 50.96 -18.92 0.33
CA GLY A 8 49.53 -19.10 0.05
C GLY A 8 48.82 -19.78 1.22
N ARG A 9 47.95 -19.04 1.89
CA ARG A 9 46.93 -19.67 2.75
C ARG A 9 46.02 -20.44 1.83
N GLY A 10 46.13 -21.78 1.84
CA GLY A 10 45.17 -22.66 1.20
C GLY A 10 43.76 -22.27 1.67
N ILE A 11 42.95 -21.78 0.74
CA ILE A 11 41.52 -21.60 0.94
C ILE A 11 40.96 -23.01 1.09
N GLU A 12 40.87 -23.51 2.32
CA GLU A 12 40.04 -24.69 2.61
C GLU A 12 38.64 -24.37 2.10
N ARG A 13 38.29 -24.93 0.93
CA ARG A 13 36.92 -24.92 0.44
C ARG A 13 36.06 -25.66 1.45
N ALA A 14 35.49 -24.90 2.40
CA ALA A 14 34.50 -25.46 3.32
C ALA A 14 33.48 -26.24 2.49
N LYS A 15 33.46 -27.57 2.64
CA LYS A 15 32.50 -28.46 1.96
C LYS A 15 31.12 -27.90 2.22
N ARG A 16 30.44 -27.41 1.18
CA ARG A 16 29.06 -26.93 1.28
C ARG A 16 28.24 -28.05 1.91
N PRO A 17 27.57 -27.84 3.05
CA PRO A 17 26.72 -28.87 3.61
C PRO A 17 25.65 -29.20 2.56
N ARG A 18 25.61 -30.45 2.13
CA ARG A 18 24.52 -30.94 1.26
C ARG A 18 23.21 -30.83 2.04
N PRO A 19 22.10 -30.44 1.40
CA PRO A 19 20.82 -30.45 2.07
C PRO A 19 20.56 -31.88 2.59
N ASP A 20 20.18 -32.00 3.84
CA ASP A 20 19.83 -33.29 4.42
C ASP A 20 18.51 -33.81 3.82
N LEU A 21 18.31 -35.11 3.89
CA LEU A 21 17.12 -35.79 3.36
C LEU A 21 15.82 -35.18 3.92
N ALA A 22 15.82 -34.78 5.22
CA ALA A 22 14.66 -34.18 5.86
C ALA A 22 14.29 -32.82 5.22
N THR A 23 15.29 -32.01 4.85
CA THR A 23 15.04 -30.75 4.12
C THR A 23 14.50 -31.00 2.73
N LEU A 24 15.05 -31.96 1.99
CA LEU A 24 14.58 -32.29 0.65
C LEU A 24 13.14 -32.81 0.68
N LEU A 25 12.83 -33.69 1.61
CA LEU A 25 11.46 -34.23 1.80
C LEU A 25 10.50 -33.11 2.23
N PHE A 26 10.91 -32.25 3.17
CA PHE A 26 10.08 -31.11 3.57
C PHE A 26 9.75 -30.21 2.38
N VAL A 27 10.72 -29.81 1.57
CA VAL A 27 10.51 -28.95 0.40
C VAL A 27 9.63 -29.64 -0.64
N ALA A 28 9.89 -30.93 -0.89
CA ALA A 28 9.12 -31.74 -1.87
C ALA A 28 7.63 -31.84 -1.51
N ILE A 29 7.30 -31.89 -0.21
CA ILE A 29 5.90 -31.93 0.25
C ILE A 29 5.34 -30.52 0.39
N PHE A 30 6.11 -29.58 0.95
CA PHE A 30 5.67 -28.23 1.27
C PHE A 30 5.29 -27.43 0.02
N VAL A 31 6.10 -27.48 -1.06
CA VAL A 31 5.87 -26.64 -2.25
C VAL A 31 4.53 -26.97 -2.94
N PRO A 32 4.21 -28.24 -3.28
CA PRO A 32 2.91 -28.54 -3.89
C PRO A 32 1.74 -28.31 -2.93
N LEU A 33 1.92 -28.60 -1.63
CA LEU A 33 0.89 -28.32 -0.62
C LEU A 33 0.61 -26.83 -0.51
N ALA A 34 1.64 -26.00 -0.42
CA ALA A 34 1.50 -24.55 -0.38
C ALA A 34 0.83 -24.00 -1.66
N GLY A 35 1.22 -24.51 -2.82
CA GLY A 35 0.57 -24.18 -4.09
C GLY A 35 -0.92 -24.50 -4.09
N TYR A 36 -1.30 -25.68 -3.61
CA TYR A 36 -2.71 -26.06 -3.49
C TYR A 36 -3.47 -25.17 -2.49
N LEU A 37 -2.93 -25.02 -1.27
CA LEU A 37 -3.60 -24.30 -0.18
C LEU A 37 -3.80 -22.81 -0.51
N VAL A 38 -2.85 -22.18 -1.20
CA VAL A 38 -2.90 -20.74 -1.51
C VAL A 38 -3.70 -20.45 -2.79
N PHE A 39 -3.54 -21.26 -3.84
CA PHE A 39 -4.07 -20.93 -5.16
C PHE A 39 -5.30 -21.75 -5.57
N ARG A 40 -5.60 -22.87 -4.90
CA ARG A 40 -6.72 -23.77 -5.29
C ARG A 40 -7.76 -23.93 -4.19
N LEU A 41 -7.34 -24.13 -2.94
CA LEU A 41 -8.26 -24.29 -1.81
C LEU A 41 -9.27 -23.13 -1.66
N PRO A 42 -8.89 -21.84 -1.85
CA PRO A 42 -9.81 -20.73 -1.71
C PRO A 42 -11.05 -20.79 -2.62
N PHE A 43 -10.95 -21.40 -3.78
CA PHE A 43 -12.10 -21.61 -4.68
C PHE A 43 -13.09 -22.68 -4.20
N ARG A 44 -12.70 -23.53 -3.22
CA ARG A 44 -13.62 -24.51 -2.61
C ARG A 44 -14.55 -23.90 -1.56
N PHE A 45 -14.24 -22.68 -1.11
CA PHE A 45 -14.98 -21.93 -0.10
C PHE A 45 -15.30 -20.54 -0.64
N PRO A 46 -16.12 -20.40 -1.68
CA PRO A 46 -16.39 -19.10 -2.30
C PRO A 46 -16.92 -18.12 -1.24
N PRO A 47 -16.57 -16.83 -1.32
CA PRO A 47 -17.06 -15.83 -0.39
C PRO A 47 -18.56 -15.69 -0.53
N THR A 48 -19.25 -15.47 0.59
CA THR A 48 -20.68 -15.21 0.65
C THR A 48 -20.97 -13.72 0.84
N GLY A 49 -22.03 -13.23 0.25
CA GLY A 49 -22.44 -11.84 0.34
C GLY A 49 -21.96 -10.98 -0.84
N MET A 50 -22.42 -9.73 -0.83
CA MET A 50 -22.09 -8.75 -1.86
C MET A 50 -20.76 -8.07 -1.54
N MET A 51 -19.81 -8.10 -2.47
CA MET A 51 -18.54 -7.39 -2.40
C MET A 51 -18.20 -6.79 -3.77
N ALA A 52 -17.72 -5.56 -3.78
CA ALA A 52 -17.24 -4.90 -4.99
C ALA A 52 -15.82 -5.38 -5.33
N SER A 53 -15.61 -6.68 -5.50
CA SER A 53 -14.29 -7.23 -5.75
C SER A 53 -14.26 -8.28 -6.86
N PRO A 54 -13.17 -8.31 -7.66
CA PRO A 54 -12.95 -9.40 -8.62
C PRO A 54 -12.97 -10.79 -7.98
N SER A 55 -12.52 -10.92 -6.73
CA SER A 55 -12.53 -12.19 -6.02
C SER A 55 -13.92 -12.79 -5.89
N LEU A 56 -14.94 -11.96 -5.61
CA LEU A 56 -16.34 -12.40 -5.57
C LEU A 56 -16.79 -12.94 -6.93
N VAL A 57 -16.52 -12.18 -7.98
CA VAL A 57 -16.91 -12.54 -9.36
C VAL A 57 -16.32 -13.87 -9.80
N PHE A 58 -15.13 -14.22 -9.31
CA PHE A 58 -14.45 -15.48 -9.61
C PHE A 58 -14.59 -16.54 -8.52
N GLY A 59 -15.34 -16.30 -7.44
CA GLY A 59 -15.54 -17.24 -6.36
C GLY A 59 -14.29 -17.54 -5.53
N PHE A 60 -13.32 -16.62 -5.47
CA PHE A 60 -12.08 -16.79 -4.73
C PHE A 60 -12.18 -16.17 -3.33
N ASN A 61 -11.91 -16.95 -2.29
CA ASN A 61 -11.94 -16.51 -0.91
C ASN A 61 -10.55 -16.09 -0.40
N ASN A 62 -10.28 -14.79 -0.41
CA ASN A 62 -9.01 -14.24 0.06
C ASN A 62 -8.74 -14.54 1.54
N ALA A 63 -9.77 -14.63 2.40
CA ALA A 63 -9.56 -14.93 3.82
C ALA A 63 -8.99 -16.35 4.01
N VAL A 64 -9.49 -17.33 3.25
CA VAL A 64 -8.96 -18.70 3.25
C VAL A 64 -7.50 -18.70 2.78
N ALA A 65 -7.19 -17.94 1.73
CA ALA A 65 -5.81 -17.82 1.23
C ALA A 65 -4.88 -17.20 2.29
N PHE A 66 -5.32 -16.14 2.98
CA PHE A 66 -4.52 -15.49 4.03
C PHE A 66 -4.25 -16.41 5.21
N VAL A 67 -5.29 -17.14 5.68
CA VAL A 67 -5.13 -18.13 6.75
C VAL A 67 -4.14 -19.21 6.32
N ALA A 68 -4.25 -19.71 5.09
CA ALA A 68 -3.31 -20.68 4.55
C ALA A 68 -1.87 -20.16 4.55
N VAL A 69 -1.64 -18.94 4.07
CA VAL A 69 -0.29 -18.33 4.03
C VAL A 69 0.27 -18.18 5.45
N VAL A 70 -0.50 -17.66 6.40
CA VAL A 70 -0.06 -17.49 7.80
C VAL A 70 0.26 -18.83 8.45
N THR A 71 -0.60 -19.85 8.22
CA THR A 71 -0.37 -21.21 8.71
C THR A 71 0.93 -21.79 8.13
N LEU A 72 1.17 -21.63 6.82
CA LEU A 72 2.39 -22.10 6.16
C LEU A 72 3.64 -21.38 6.69
N VAL A 73 3.58 -20.08 6.98
CA VAL A 73 4.68 -19.37 7.68
C VAL A 73 4.98 -20.04 9.02
N GLY A 74 3.93 -20.37 9.81
CA GLY A 74 4.06 -21.08 11.07
C GLY A 74 4.70 -22.46 10.91
N VAL A 75 4.25 -23.26 9.93
CA VAL A 75 4.81 -24.59 9.64
C VAL A 75 6.30 -24.51 9.31
N VAL A 76 6.70 -23.56 8.44
CA VAL A 76 8.13 -23.36 8.11
C VAL A 76 8.92 -22.88 9.33
N ALA A 77 8.34 -22.01 10.18
CA ALA A 77 8.98 -21.55 11.41
C ALA A 77 9.22 -22.71 12.38
N VAL A 78 8.24 -23.58 12.60
CA VAL A 78 8.37 -24.78 13.44
C VAL A 78 9.42 -25.74 12.88
N PHE A 79 9.42 -25.99 11.57
CA PHE A 79 10.44 -26.80 10.92
C PHE A 79 11.86 -26.22 11.11
N ARG A 80 12.01 -24.91 10.97
CA ARG A 80 13.29 -24.23 11.21
C ARG A 80 13.73 -24.30 12.68
N LEU A 81 12.80 -24.14 13.63
CA LEU A 81 13.07 -24.29 15.06
C LEU A 81 13.54 -25.71 15.38
N TRP A 82 12.84 -26.73 14.86
CA TRP A 82 13.23 -28.14 15.02
C TRP A 82 14.64 -28.42 14.46
N ARG A 83 14.95 -27.87 13.27
CA ARG A 83 16.32 -28.00 12.74
C ARG A 83 17.35 -27.27 13.59
N ARG A 84 16.96 -26.11 14.12
CA ARG A 84 17.86 -25.30 14.93
C ARG A 84 18.17 -25.94 16.27
N SER A 85 17.21 -26.61 16.90
CA SER A 85 17.44 -27.32 18.17
C SER A 85 18.51 -28.43 18.05
N ARG A 86 18.80 -28.86 16.81
CA ARG A 86 19.86 -29.83 16.48
C ARG A 86 21.20 -29.20 16.10
N SER A 87 21.29 -27.86 16.09
CA SER A 87 22.50 -27.12 15.73
C SER A 87 23.07 -26.41 16.94
N SER A 88 24.33 -26.60 17.22
CA SER A 88 25.05 -25.89 18.29
C SER A 88 25.46 -24.45 17.92
N THR A 89 25.19 -24.03 16.66
CA THR A 89 25.63 -22.72 16.18
C THR A 89 24.69 -21.61 16.67
N PRO A 90 25.17 -20.59 17.40
CA PRO A 90 24.32 -19.48 17.84
C PRO A 90 23.74 -18.70 16.65
N PRO A 91 22.57 -18.06 16.83
CA PRO A 91 22.00 -17.21 15.79
C PRO A 91 22.93 -16.04 15.50
N ALA A 92 23.25 -15.81 14.22
CA ALA A 92 23.89 -14.57 13.86
C ALA A 92 22.86 -13.44 13.99
N PRO A 93 23.20 -12.33 14.66
CA PRO A 93 22.28 -11.24 14.86
C PRO A 93 21.92 -10.56 13.54
N TRP A 94 20.64 -10.17 13.39
CA TRP A 94 20.11 -9.44 12.23
C TRP A 94 20.34 -7.93 12.38
N PHE A 95 20.14 -7.46 13.60
CA PHE A 95 20.23 -6.05 13.95
C PHE A 95 21.24 -5.84 15.07
N SER A 96 21.94 -4.72 15.06
CA SER A 96 22.86 -4.31 16.10
C SER A 96 22.14 -3.47 17.14
N SER A 97 22.45 -3.73 18.42
CA SER A 97 22.00 -2.87 19.52
C SER A 97 22.71 -1.51 19.54
N ALA A 98 23.90 -1.42 18.94
CA ALA A 98 24.69 -0.19 18.83
C ALA A 98 24.85 0.21 17.36
N ARG A 99 24.52 1.47 17.05
CA ARG A 99 24.83 2.08 15.76
C ARG A 99 26.31 2.44 15.70
N LEU A 100 27.09 1.70 14.94
CA LEU A 100 28.45 2.10 14.63
C LEU A 100 28.42 3.20 13.53
N GLU A 101 28.92 4.40 13.86
CA GLU A 101 28.93 5.53 12.89
C GLU A 101 29.71 5.20 11.61
N SER A 102 30.81 4.45 11.76
CA SER A 102 31.62 3.98 10.63
C SER A 102 30.86 3.10 9.64
N GLU A 103 29.76 2.47 10.03
CA GLU A 103 28.96 1.55 9.22
C GLU A 103 27.64 2.13 8.71
N ARG A 104 27.37 3.41 8.97
CA ARG A 104 26.14 4.08 8.46
C ARG A 104 26.24 4.33 6.97
N ILE A 105 25.08 4.29 6.31
CA ILE A 105 24.92 4.72 4.93
C ILE A 105 25.36 6.19 4.80
N ARG A 106 26.24 6.47 3.86
CA ARG A 106 26.77 7.83 3.65
C ARG A 106 25.66 8.81 3.29
N THR A 107 25.73 10.00 3.86
CA THR A 107 24.74 11.05 3.59
C THR A 107 24.66 11.41 2.11
N ARG A 108 25.79 11.38 1.39
CA ARG A 108 25.80 11.61 -0.07
C ARG A 108 25.00 10.57 -0.85
N VAL A 109 25.07 9.27 -0.49
CA VAL A 109 24.28 8.21 -1.14
C VAL A 109 22.79 8.44 -0.90
N PHE A 110 22.41 8.75 0.35
CA PHE A 110 21.04 9.11 0.68
C PHE A 110 20.57 10.33 -0.10
N ALA A 111 21.35 11.42 -0.10
CA ALA A 111 21.00 12.66 -0.79
C ALA A 111 20.85 12.47 -2.30
N SER A 112 21.74 11.68 -2.93
CA SER A 112 21.64 11.37 -4.37
C SER A 112 20.37 10.61 -4.71
N MET A 113 19.99 9.61 -3.90
CA MET A 113 18.74 8.86 -4.12
C MET A 113 17.49 9.72 -3.85
N ALA A 114 17.53 10.55 -2.81
CA ALA A 114 16.43 11.49 -2.52
C ALA A 114 16.28 12.51 -3.66
N ALA A 115 17.39 13.08 -4.17
CA ALA A 115 17.36 13.98 -5.31
C ALA A 115 16.82 13.30 -6.57
N ALA A 116 17.23 12.07 -6.85
CA ALA A 116 16.69 11.29 -7.98
C ALA A 116 15.16 11.09 -7.85
N HIS A 117 14.67 10.72 -6.66
CA HIS A 117 13.22 10.61 -6.40
C HIS A 117 12.49 11.92 -6.62
N VAL A 118 13.03 13.03 -6.11
CA VAL A 118 12.43 14.37 -6.29
C VAL A 118 12.38 14.73 -7.77
N VAL A 119 13.51 14.64 -8.48
CA VAL A 119 13.60 15.01 -9.90
C VAL A 119 12.67 14.15 -10.76
N LEU A 120 12.69 12.82 -10.59
CA LEU A 120 11.83 11.92 -11.38
C LEU A 120 10.35 12.14 -11.08
N THR A 121 10.00 12.40 -9.82
CA THR A 121 8.61 12.74 -9.44
C THR A 121 8.17 14.06 -10.06
N LEU A 122 9.01 15.10 -10.02
CA LEU A 122 8.70 16.40 -10.64
C LEU A 122 8.55 16.29 -12.17
N LEU A 123 9.46 15.55 -12.83
CA LEU A 123 9.35 15.28 -14.27
C LEU A 123 8.06 14.58 -14.61
N MET A 124 7.68 13.59 -13.82
CA MET A 124 6.45 12.85 -14.03
C MET A 124 5.20 13.72 -13.84
N TRP A 125 5.17 14.58 -12.83
CA TRP A 125 4.04 15.51 -12.64
C TRP A 125 3.96 16.57 -13.73
N ALA A 126 5.10 17.09 -14.17
CA ALA A 126 5.12 18.01 -15.31
C ALA A 126 4.52 17.33 -16.55
N SER A 127 4.85 16.07 -16.78
CA SER A 127 4.37 15.30 -17.92
C SER A 127 2.88 14.96 -17.86
N THR A 128 2.32 14.73 -16.65
CA THR A 128 0.88 14.45 -16.48
C THR A 128 0.00 15.65 -16.83
N ARG A 129 0.55 16.85 -16.84
CA ARG A 129 -0.17 18.10 -17.19
C ARG A 129 -0.25 18.36 -18.67
N THR A 130 0.70 17.84 -19.44
CA THR A 130 0.78 18.05 -20.89
C THR A 130 0.05 16.96 -21.68
N SER A 131 -0.23 15.83 -21.05
CA SER A 131 -0.94 14.72 -21.69
C SER A 131 -2.37 14.60 -21.13
N SER A 132 -3.33 14.31 -22.01
CA SER A 132 -4.68 13.88 -21.64
C SER A 132 -4.71 12.49 -20.97
N ALA A 133 -3.54 11.92 -20.63
CA ALA A 133 -3.38 10.63 -20.02
C ALA A 133 -3.75 10.67 -18.51
N TRP A 134 -5.04 10.74 -18.22
CA TRP A 134 -5.63 10.67 -16.89
C TRP A 134 -5.14 9.47 -16.02
N ARG A 135 -4.53 8.46 -16.65
CA ARG A 135 -4.04 7.24 -15.98
C ARG A 135 -2.93 7.49 -14.97
N ILE A 136 -2.11 8.51 -15.18
CA ILE A 136 -0.94 8.76 -14.32
C ILE A 136 -1.34 9.50 -13.05
N ASP A 137 -2.45 10.25 -13.11
CA ASP A 137 -2.98 11.04 -11.98
C ASP A 137 -4.06 10.30 -11.18
N PHE A 138 -4.36 9.05 -11.56
CA PHE A 138 -5.52 8.32 -11.03
C PHE A 138 -5.54 8.25 -9.49
N GLU A 139 -4.47 7.79 -8.85
CA GLU A 139 -4.43 7.68 -7.39
C GLU A 139 -4.36 9.05 -6.70
N ALA A 140 -3.61 10.00 -7.24
CA ALA A 140 -3.57 11.37 -6.74
C ALA A 140 -4.94 12.03 -6.85
N SER A 141 -5.71 11.74 -7.92
CA SER A 141 -7.03 12.32 -8.14
C SER A 141 -8.01 11.99 -7.02
N HIS A 142 -7.93 10.81 -6.42
CA HIS A 142 -8.76 10.43 -5.29
C HIS A 142 -8.57 11.30 -4.06
N PHE A 143 -7.31 11.64 -3.77
CA PHE A 143 -6.99 12.51 -2.63
C PHE A 143 -7.37 13.94 -2.91
N LEU A 144 -6.99 14.44 -4.08
CA LEU A 144 -7.23 15.83 -4.45
C LEU A 144 -8.71 16.16 -4.52
N TRP A 145 -9.52 15.25 -5.01
CA TRP A 145 -10.97 15.41 -4.99
C TRP A 145 -11.52 15.51 -3.55
N ARG A 146 -11.11 14.63 -2.62
CA ARG A 146 -11.52 14.69 -1.22
C ARG A 146 -11.02 15.95 -0.52
N LEU A 147 -9.81 16.37 -0.82
CA LEU A 147 -9.27 17.63 -0.31
C LEU A 147 -10.07 18.83 -0.80
N GLN A 148 -10.56 18.80 -2.04
CA GLN A 148 -11.46 19.84 -2.56
C GLN A 148 -12.82 19.84 -1.84
N LEU A 149 -13.40 18.66 -1.55
CA LEU A 149 -14.60 18.59 -0.72
C LEU A 149 -14.37 19.21 0.66
N MET A 150 -13.25 18.91 1.29
CA MET A 150 -12.91 19.45 2.61
C MET A 150 -12.67 20.97 2.57
N GLU A 151 -12.05 21.49 1.52
CA GLU A 151 -11.72 22.91 1.40
C GLU A 151 -12.94 23.75 1.00
N LEU A 152 -13.69 23.32 -0.01
CA LEU A 152 -14.82 24.07 -0.58
C LEU A 152 -16.11 23.92 0.26
N PHE A 153 -16.39 22.71 0.73
CA PHE A 153 -17.66 22.39 1.40
C PHE A 153 -17.51 22.05 2.89
N ARG A 154 -16.29 22.14 3.42
CA ARG A 154 -15.96 21.78 4.80
C ARG A 154 -16.37 20.35 5.17
N ALA A 155 -16.41 19.47 4.16
CA ALA A 155 -16.76 18.07 4.32
C ALA A 155 -15.76 17.36 5.25
N ARG A 156 -16.27 16.51 6.12
CA ARG A 156 -15.50 15.80 7.14
C ARG A 156 -15.28 14.35 6.72
N PRO A 157 -14.04 13.88 6.67
CA PRO A 157 -13.76 12.46 6.41
C PRO A 157 -14.53 11.56 7.37
N TYR A 158 -14.98 10.42 6.87
CA TYR A 158 -15.76 9.37 7.56
C TYR A 158 -17.20 9.75 7.93
N LEU A 159 -17.52 11.03 8.03
CA LEU A 159 -18.86 11.54 8.34
C LEU A 159 -19.62 11.89 7.07
N ASP A 160 -19.05 12.76 6.26
CA ASP A 160 -19.68 13.30 5.08
C ASP A 160 -19.28 12.52 3.80
N PHE A 161 -18.10 11.89 3.81
CA PHE A 161 -17.66 10.97 2.76
C PHE A 161 -16.83 9.82 3.32
N GLN A 162 -16.81 8.69 2.61
CA GLN A 162 -16.02 7.53 2.98
C GLN A 162 -14.53 7.74 2.66
N HIS A 163 -13.67 7.33 3.61
CA HIS A 163 -12.24 7.31 3.44
C HIS A 163 -11.65 6.03 4.03
N GLU A 164 -10.85 5.33 3.26
CA GLU A 164 -10.36 3.99 3.58
C GLU A 164 -9.05 4.02 4.39
N TYR A 165 -8.39 5.16 4.40
CA TYR A 165 -7.08 5.36 5.03
C TYR A 165 -7.18 6.19 6.29
N GLY A 166 -6.05 6.40 6.95
CA GLY A 166 -5.98 7.28 8.09
C GLY A 166 -6.12 8.77 7.71
N PRO A 167 -6.61 9.58 8.64
CA PRO A 167 -6.91 10.99 8.38
C PRO A 167 -5.67 11.83 8.03
N ALA A 168 -4.47 11.41 8.44
CA ALA A 168 -3.24 12.15 8.13
C ALA A 168 -2.99 12.31 6.63
N LEU A 169 -3.41 11.33 5.80
CA LEU A 169 -3.24 11.41 4.35
C LEU A 169 -4.10 12.52 3.69
N LEU A 170 -5.10 13.04 4.39
CA LEU A 170 -5.91 14.18 3.97
C LEU A 170 -5.55 15.46 4.73
N TYR A 171 -5.47 15.40 6.06
CA TYR A 171 -5.25 16.60 6.84
C TYR A 171 -3.85 17.20 6.69
N VAL A 172 -2.80 16.37 6.45
CA VAL A 172 -1.43 16.89 6.26
C VAL A 172 -1.33 17.73 5.00
N PRO A 173 -1.75 17.28 3.81
CA PRO A 173 -1.72 18.13 2.61
C PRO A 173 -2.69 19.30 2.69
N LEU A 174 -3.84 19.18 3.37
CA LEU A 174 -4.75 20.30 3.59
C LEU A 174 -4.12 21.37 4.48
N LEU A 175 -3.45 20.97 5.56
CA LEU A 175 -2.71 21.87 6.43
C LEU A 175 -1.56 22.55 5.68
N ALA A 176 -0.81 21.78 4.88
CA ALA A 176 0.25 22.34 4.03
C ALA A 176 -0.32 23.40 3.07
N HIS A 177 -1.48 23.13 2.45
CA HIS A 177 -2.14 24.13 1.61
C HIS A 177 -2.50 25.39 2.41
N ARG A 178 -3.16 25.26 3.56
CA ARG A 178 -3.56 26.42 4.38
C ARG A 178 -2.38 27.27 4.84
N LEU A 179 -1.26 26.66 5.14
CA LEU A 179 -0.02 27.35 5.51
C LEU A 179 0.65 28.04 4.33
N LEU A 180 0.57 27.47 3.13
CA LEU A 180 1.25 27.95 1.93
C LEU A 180 0.35 28.76 0.98
N ALA A 181 -0.97 28.74 1.18
CA ALA A 181 -1.93 29.49 0.37
C ALA A 181 -1.65 31.00 0.32
N PRO A 182 -1.23 31.67 1.44
CA PRO A 182 -0.84 33.08 1.39
C PRO A 182 0.33 33.37 0.42
N ALA A 183 1.18 32.36 0.15
CA ALA A 183 2.26 32.44 -0.84
C ALA A 183 1.81 32.01 -2.25
N GLY A 184 0.52 31.85 -2.51
CA GLY A 184 -0.03 31.51 -3.81
C GLY A 184 0.05 30.02 -4.17
N VAL A 185 0.39 29.13 -3.21
CA VAL A 185 0.48 27.68 -3.45
C VAL A 185 -0.92 27.08 -3.51
N SER A 186 -1.25 26.47 -4.66
CA SER A 186 -2.55 25.80 -4.85
C SER A 186 -2.66 24.52 -3.99
N LEU A 187 -3.89 24.06 -3.75
CA LEU A 187 -4.17 22.82 -3.04
C LEU A 187 -3.48 21.60 -3.72
N GLU A 188 -3.47 21.58 -5.05
CA GLU A 188 -2.78 20.57 -5.83
C GLU A 188 -1.26 20.59 -5.59
N ALA A 189 -0.65 21.78 -5.67
CA ALA A 189 0.78 21.94 -5.41
C ALA A 189 1.14 21.51 -3.98
N ALA A 190 0.33 21.90 -2.98
CA ALA A 190 0.53 21.49 -1.59
C ALA A 190 0.43 19.97 -1.39
N TYR A 191 -0.50 19.31 -2.06
CA TYR A 191 -0.58 17.84 -2.07
C TYR A 191 0.70 17.21 -2.60
N TYR A 192 1.21 17.68 -3.73
CA TYR A 192 2.41 17.14 -4.33
C TYR A 192 3.68 17.45 -3.51
N LEU A 193 3.77 18.61 -2.91
CA LEU A 193 4.85 18.91 -1.96
C LEU A 193 4.81 17.97 -0.75
N THR A 194 3.62 17.67 -0.24
CA THR A 194 3.42 16.67 0.82
C THR A 194 3.87 15.29 0.35
N TYR A 195 3.54 14.88 -0.87
CA TYR A 195 3.97 13.62 -1.46
C TYR A 195 5.51 13.53 -1.56
N LEU A 196 6.18 14.60 -2.01
CA LEU A 196 7.65 14.65 -2.08
C LEU A 196 8.28 14.53 -0.69
N ALA A 197 7.79 15.29 0.28
CA ALA A 197 8.26 15.22 1.66
C ALA A 197 8.08 13.81 2.24
N ALA A 198 6.93 13.19 2.00
CA ALA A 198 6.64 11.81 2.41
C ALA A 198 7.59 10.81 1.75
N SER A 199 7.92 10.98 0.45
CA SER A 199 8.88 10.12 -0.26
C SER A 199 10.27 10.21 0.35
N VAL A 200 10.77 11.40 0.65
CA VAL A 200 12.08 11.60 1.30
C VAL A 200 12.09 11.01 2.71
N LEU A 201 11.00 11.19 3.49
CA LEU A 201 10.85 10.56 4.80
C LEU A 201 10.83 9.03 4.71
N GLY A 202 10.17 8.49 3.69
CA GLY A 202 10.18 7.05 3.42
C GLY A 202 11.58 6.51 3.11
N LEU A 203 12.35 7.19 2.29
CA LEU A 203 13.76 6.84 2.03
C LEU A 203 14.61 6.93 3.31
N TRP A 204 14.38 7.95 4.13
CA TRP A 204 15.02 8.06 5.43
C TRP A 204 14.66 6.87 6.34
N ALA A 205 13.43 6.42 6.34
CA ALA A 205 12.98 5.25 7.08
C ALA A 205 13.71 3.97 6.64
N ILE A 206 13.87 3.72 5.31
CA ILE A 206 14.68 2.62 4.79
C ILE A 206 16.12 2.72 5.31
N ARG A 207 16.73 3.91 5.22
CA ARG A 207 18.07 4.15 5.74
C ARG A 207 18.18 3.83 7.23
N VAL A 208 17.22 4.28 8.05
CA VAL A 208 17.20 4.01 9.50
C VAL A 208 17.21 2.52 9.79
N ILE A 209 16.38 1.75 9.08
CA ILE A 209 16.28 0.30 9.29
C ILE A 209 17.59 -0.39 8.87
N LEU A 210 18.12 -0.06 7.70
CA LEU A 210 19.38 -0.64 7.20
C LEU A 210 20.59 -0.23 8.05
N ASP A 211 20.61 0.98 8.61
CA ASP A 211 21.68 1.41 9.52
C ASP A 211 21.76 0.54 10.78
N HIS A 212 20.61 -0.03 11.23
CA HIS A 212 20.58 -0.98 12.34
C HIS A 212 20.96 -2.41 11.93
N ALA A 213 20.99 -2.73 10.63
CA ALA A 213 21.42 -4.06 10.17
C ALA A 213 22.88 -4.32 10.51
N GLN A 214 23.20 -5.55 10.91
CA GLN A 214 24.61 -5.99 11.12
C GLN A 214 25.25 -6.35 9.77
N ALA A 215 25.65 -5.35 9.04
CA ALA A 215 26.28 -5.52 7.71
C ALA A 215 27.30 -4.41 7.45
N PRO A 216 28.34 -4.67 6.65
CA PRO A 216 29.29 -3.66 6.18
C PRO A 216 28.59 -2.54 5.41
N ARG A 217 29.09 -1.30 5.56
CA ARG A 217 28.51 -0.09 4.93
C ARG A 217 28.17 -0.27 3.45
N GLY A 218 29.14 -0.75 2.63
CA GLY A 218 28.92 -0.88 1.19
C GLY A 218 27.74 -1.76 0.82
N ARG A 219 27.48 -2.85 1.58
CA ARG A 219 26.31 -3.71 1.36
C ARG A 219 25.00 -3.03 1.74
N LYS A 220 24.99 -2.24 2.83
CA LYS A 220 23.85 -1.42 3.21
C LYS A 220 23.52 -0.38 2.15
N GLU A 221 24.54 0.26 1.55
CA GLU A 221 24.36 1.24 0.49
C GLU A 221 23.79 0.61 -0.78
N ILE A 222 24.27 -0.57 -1.19
CA ILE A 222 23.69 -1.32 -2.32
C ILE A 222 22.23 -1.69 -2.03
N ALA A 223 21.94 -2.25 -0.85
CA ALA A 223 20.57 -2.59 -0.45
C ALA A 223 19.67 -1.36 -0.44
N PHE A 224 20.17 -0.23 0.07
CA PHE A 224 19.44 1.04 0.07
C PHE A 224 19.11 1.52 -1.34
N CYS A 225 20.09 1.54 -2.25
CA CYS A 225 19.88 1.97 -3.64
C CYS A 225 18.85 1.09 -4.37
N LEU A 226 18.92 -0.25 -4.19
CA LEU A 226 17.98 -1.18 -4.81
C LEU A 226 16.55 -1.00 -4.27
N LEU A 227 16.38 -0.86 -2.96
CA LEU A 227 15.08 -0.61 -2.35
C LEU A 227 14.52 0.77 -2.72
N ALA A 228 15.36 1.80 -2.74
CA ALA A 228 14.97 3.12 -3.16
C ALA A 228 14.50 3.14 -4.63
N ALA A 229 15.22 2.46 -5.52
CA ALA A 229 14.82 2.34 -6.92
C ALA A 229 13.50 1.57 -7.08
N ALA A 230 13.32 0.46 -6.34
CA ALA A 230 12.07 -0.31 -6.36
C ALA A 230 10.87 0.49 -5.86
N ALA A 231 11.09 1.39 -4.92
CA ALA A 231 10.05 2.18 -4.28
C ALA A 231 9.72 3.50 -5.01
N LEU A 232 10.34 3.76 -6.16
CA LEU A 232 10.07 4.93 -6.98
C LEU A 232 8.79 4.73 -7.79
N THR A 233 7.66 5.15 -7.25
CA THR A 233 6.34 5.02 -7.87
C THR A 233 5.58 6.35 -7.85
N PRO A 234 6.07 7.38 -8.56
CA PRO A 234 5.52 8.74 -8.47
C PRO A 234 4.09 8.87 -9.03
N TYR A 235 3.59 7.87 -9.75
CA TYR A 235 2.21 7.78 -10.25
C TYR A 235 1.20 7.30 -9.17
N MET A 236 1.69 6.72 -8.07
CA MET A 236 0.85 6.34 -6.95
C MET A 236 0.54 7.57 -6.10
N GLY A 237 -0.64 7.62 -5.49
CA GLY A 237 -0.98 8.68 -4.54
C GLY A 237 -0.27 8.49 -3.18
N LEU A 238 -0.62 9.31 -2.21
CA LEU A 238 -0.09 9.20 -0.84
C LEU A 238 -0.34 7.82 -0.22
N ASN A 239 -1.39 7.12 -0.63
CA ASN A 239 -1.67 5.74 -0.24
C ASN A 239 -0.64 4.73 -0.75
N GLY A 240 0.04 5.01 -1.85
CA GLY A 240 1.14 4.20 -2.42
C GLY A 240 2.53 4.72 -2.06
N ASN A 241 2.66 5.59 -1.06
CA ASN A 241 3.95 6.17 -0.65
C ASN A 241 4.61 5.33 0.46
N LEU A 242 5.94 5.30 0.47
CA LEU A 242 6.76 4.61 1.47
C LEU A 242 6.39 4.97 2.92
N VAL A 243 6.03 6.24 3.15
CA VAL A 243 5.65 6.73 4.48
C VAL A 243 4.42 6.03 5.04
N ARG A 244 3.64 5.37 4.22
CA ARG A 244 2.51 4.56 4.67
C ARG A 244 2.94 3.16 5.13
N TYR A 245 3.97 2.56 4.59
CA TYR A 245 4.27 1.13 4.82
C TYR A 245 5.46 0.86 5.74
N LEU A 246 6.34 1.85 5.93
CA LEU A 246 7.54 1.72 6.77
C LEU A 246 7.34 2.11 8.25
N PRO A 247 6.37 2.96 8.64
CA PRO A 247 6.23 3.40 10.02
C PRO A 247 6.16 2.28 11.06
N PRO A 248 5.49 1.11 10.85
CA PRO A 248 5.47 0.08 11.87
C PRO A 248 6.85 -0.51 12.15
N TYR A 249 7.72 -0.64 11.15
CA TYR A 249 9.09 -1.15 11.31
C TYR A 249 9.99 -0.14 12.00
N VAL A 250 9.97 1.11 11.55
CA VAL A 250 10.69 2.22 12.21
C VAL A 250 10.15 2.42 13.62
N GLY A 251 8.84 2.33 13.78
CA GLY A 251 8.17 2.46 15.05
C GLY A 251 8.64 1.45 16.09
N VAL A 252 8.75 0.19 15.72
CA VAL A 252 9.28 -0.87 16.59
C VAL A 252 10.73 -0.57 16.98
N LEU A 253 11.58 -0.10 16.05
CA LEU A 253 12.97 0.29 16.35
C LEU A 253 13.04 1.50 17.29
N LEU A 254 12.21 2.52 17.10
CA LEU A 254 12.17 3.72 17.93
C LEU A 254 11.65 3.41 19.33
N ALA A 255 10.59 2.60 19.42
CA ALA A 255 10.02 2.15 20.69
C ALA A 255 11.04 1.32 21.48
N ASP A 256 11.71 0.35 20.85
CA ASP A 256 12.78 -0.45 21.46
C ASP A 256 13.93 0.43 21.97
N ARG A 257 14.32 1.44 21.20
CA ARG A 257 15.35 2.40 21.62
C ARG A 257 14.90 3.26 22.81
N ALA A 258 13.64 3.72 22.80
CA ALA A 258 13.08 4.49 23.91
C ALA A 258 13.03 3.69 25.20
N MET A 259 12.66 2.39 25.12
CA MET A 259 12.68 1.45 26.24
C MET A 259 14.07 1.24 26.86
N SER A 260 15.12 1.57 26.14
CA SER A 260 16.52 1.42 26.56
C SER A 260 17.19 2.73 26.91
N SER A 261 16.44 3.83 26.79
CA SER A 261 16.95 5.17 27.09
C SER A 261 17.05 5.39 28.60
N SER A 262 18.05 6.15 29.02
CA SER A 262 18.19 6.65 30.40
C SER A 262 17.13 7.68 30.80
N ARG A 263 16.27 8.14 29.84
CA ARG A 263 15.23 9.15 30.08
C ARG A 263 14.03 8.65 30.89
N GLY A 264 14.01 7.36 31.23
CA GLY A 264 13.00 6.76 32.11
C GLY A 264 11.75 6.22 31.40
N PRO A 265 10.85 5.57 32.19
CA PRO A 265 9.70 4.84 31.65
C PRO A 265 8.65 5.75 31.01
N LEU A 266 8.41 6.95 31.53
CA LEU A 266 7.44 7.89 30.96
C LEU A 266 7.83 8.33 29.54
N TRP A 267 9.13 8.51 29.28
CA TRP A 267 9.62 8.78 27.93
C TRP A 267 9.34 7.62 26.97
N ALA A 268 9.53 6.39 27.42
CA ALA A 268 9.22 5.21 26.61
C ALA A 268 7.72 5.11 26.30
N VAL A 269 6.85 5.32 27.31
CA VAL A 269 5.39 5.38 27.11
C VAL A 269 5.03 6.46 26.10
N LEU A 270 5.57 7.67 26.23
CA LEU A 270 5.30 8.77 25.30
C LEU A 270 5.70 8.42 23.87
N VAL A 271 6.92 7.88 23.67
CA VAL A 271 7.40 7.52 22.33
C VAL A 271 6.53 6.42 21.71
N VAL A 272 6.19 5.37 22.45
CA VAL A 272 5.30 4.30 21.96
C VAL A 272 3.94 4.86 21.59
N SER A 273 3.38 5.75 22.43
CA SER A 273 2.06 6.37 22.18
C SER A 273 2.07 7.24 20.93
N VAL A 274 3.07 8.09 20.76
CA VAL A 274 3.19 8.96 19.59
C VAL A 274 3.38 8.13 18.32
N VAL A 275 4.27 7.14 18.36
CA VAL A 275 4.52 6.26 17.22
C VAL A 275 3.26 5.47 16.86
N GLY A 276 2.57 4.92 17.85
CA GLY A 276 1.31 4.21 17.65
C GLY A 276 0.23 5.11 17.02
N ALA A 277 0.06 6.33 17.56
CA ALA A 277 -0.88 7.30 17.03
C ALA A 277 -0.55 7.68 15.57
N VAL A 278 0.71 7.97 15.26
CA VAL A 278 1.15 8.27 13.89
C VAL A 278 0.82 7.13 12.93
N ASN A 279 1.07 5.88 13.33
CA ASN A 279 0.74 4.72 12.50
C ASN A 279 -0.78 4.62 12.22
N ILE A 280 -1.63 4.78 13.24
CA ILE A 280 -3.09 4.74 13.09
C ILE A 280 -3.60 5.92 12.22
N LEU A 281 -3.04 7.12 12.43
CA LEU A 281 -3.42 8.31 11.68
C LEU A 281 -3.00 8.25 10.20
N ILE A 282 -1.96 7.51 9.85
CA ILE A 282 -1.56 7.28 8.46
C ILE A 282 -2.45 6.22 7.81
N SER A 283 -2.63 5.08 8.47
CA SER A 283 -3.44 3.99 7.93
C SER A 283 -3.81 2.97 9.02
N PRO A 284 -5.07 2.53 9.08
CA PRO A 284 -5.54 1.66 10.17
C PRO A 284 -4.85 0.29 10.18
N GLU A 285 -4.61 -0.31 9.00
CA GLU A 285 -3.94 -1.61 8.87
C GLU A 285 -2.50 -1.55 9.37
N ILE A 286 -1.83 -0.43 9.17
CA ILE A 286 -0.46 -0.18 9.62
C ILE A 286 -0.42 0.10 11.11
N GLY A 287 -1.40 0.86 11.59
CA GLY A 287 -1.61 1.06 13.03
C GLY A 287 -1.82 -0.26 13.75
N LEU A 288 -2.67 -1.13 13.20
CA LEU A 288 -2.91 -2.48 13.74
C LEU A 288 -1.65 -3.34 13.69
N ALA A 289 -0.90 -3.31 12.58
CA ALA A 289 0.35 -4.05 12.44
C ALA A 289 1.40 -3.60 13.48
N PHE A 290 1.54 -2.29 13.71
CA PHE A 290 2.39 -1.77 14.77
C PHE A 290 1.89 -2.20 16.15
N TYR A 291 0.60 -2.02 16.43
CA TYR A 291 -0.01 -2.30 17.72
C TYR A 291 0.18 -3.77 18.13
N LEU A 292 -0.16 -4.70 17.24
CA LEU A 292 0.00 -6.13 17.48
C LEU A 292 1.47 -6.56 17.46
N GLY A 293 2.28 -5.99 16.56
CA GLY A 293 3.72 -6.24 16.51
C GLY A 293 4.43 -5.82 17.80
N TRP A 294 4.12 -4.63 18.31
CA TRP A 294 4.64 -4.13 19.59
C TRP A 294 4.06 -4.88 20.78
N GLY A 295 2.78 -5.27 20.75
CA GLY A 295 2.18 -6.18 21.72
C GLY A 295 2.93 -7.51 21.81
N GLY A 296 3.30 -8.08 20.66
CA GLY A 296 4.16 -9.26 20.56
C GLY A 296 5.56 -9.04 21.17
N TYR A 297 6.17 -7.86 20.92
CA TYR A 297 7.41 -7.48 21.62
C TYR A 297 7.24 -7.51 23.13
N CYS A 298 6.18 -6.88 23.65
CA CYS A 298 5.91 -6.83 25.08
C CYS A 298 5.65 -8.22 25.67
N ALA A 299 4.88 -9.06 24.99
CA ALA A 299 4.63 -10.43 25.40
C ALA A 299 5.93 -11.24 25.46
N PHE A 300 6.81 -11.10 24.46
CA PHE A 300 8.08 -11.80 24.40
C PHE A 300 9.05 -11.32 25.49
N ILE A 301 9.20 -9.99 25.67
CA ILE A 301 10.11 -9.44 26.68
C ILE A 301 9.60 -9.70 28.10
N ALA A 302 8.30 -9.90 28.32
CA ALA A 302 7.74 -10.23 29.63
C ALA A 302 8.30 -11.52 30.23
N LEU A 303 8.80 -12.44 29.38
CA LEU A 303 9.47 -13.67 29.81
C LEU A 303 10.78 -13.40 30.55
N THR A 304 11.43 -12.25 30.32
CA THR A 304 12.73 -11.88 30.91
C THR A 304 12.69 -10.57 31.70
N ASP A 305 11.80 -9.63 31.36
CA ASP A 305 11.70 -8.31 31.98
C ASP A 305 10.24 -7.81 31.98
N ARG A 306 9.49 -8.21 33.02
CA ARG A 306 8.09 -7.83 33.21
C ARG A 306 7.89 -6.32 33.34
N ARG A 307 8.83 -5.60 33.97
CA ARG A 307 8.73 -4.15 34.15
C ARG A 307 8.74 -3.43 32.80
N ARG A 308 9.64 -3.80 31.91
CA ARG A 308 9.68 -3.26 30.56
C ARG A 308 8.42 -3.60 29.77
N ALA A 309 7.94 -4.83 29.87
CA ALA A 309 6.71 -5.24 29.22
C ALA A 309 5.53 -4.34 29.63
N LEU A 310 5.37 -4.07 30.92
CA LEU A 310 4.31 -3.19 31.44
C LEU A 310 4.44 -1.75 30.94
N VAL A 311 5.66 -1.20 30.87
CA VAL A 311 5.90 0.13 30.29
C VAL A 311 5.49 0.16 28.81
N GLY A 312 5.87 -0.85 28.04
CA GLY A 312 5.48 -0.97 26.62
C GLY A 312 3.97 -1.09 26.43
N LEU A 313 3.30 -1.90 27.26
CA LEU A 313 1.83 -2.04 27.26
C LEU A 313 1.14 -0.74 27.69
N GLY A 314 1.71 0.00 28.65
CA GLY A 314 1.24 1.34 29.02
C GLY A 314 1.23 2.30 27.83
N GLY A 315 2.25 2.25 26.97
CA GLY A 315 2.29 3.02 25.71
C GLY A 315 1.20 2.61 24.73
N LEU A 316 0.91 1.29 24.59
CA LEU A 316 -0.21 0.82 23.75
C LEU A 316 -1.56 1.27 24.32
N ALA A 317 -1.76 1.18 25.63
CA ALA A 317 -2.99 1.65 26.27
C ALA A 317 -3.19 3.15 26.04
N ALA A 318 -2.14 3.96 26.17
CA ALA A 318 -2.19 5.39 25.89
C ALA A 318 -2.46 5.67 24.39
N THR A 319 -1.88 4.87 23.46
CA THR A 319 -2.22 4.94 22.03
C THR A 319 -3.71 4.68 21.78
N ALA A 320 -4.25 3.62 22.36
CA ALA A 320 -5.67 3.25 22.21
C ALA A 320 -6.60 4.34 22.77
N ALA A 321 -6.27 4.89 23.95
CA ALA A 321 -7.02 6.00 24.54
C ALA A 321 -6.99 7.25 23.65
N LEU A 322 -5.80 7.62 23.14
CA LEU A 322 -5.66 8.77 22.24
C LEU A 322 -6.45 8.57 20.94
N ALA A 323 -6.38 7.38 20.32
CA ALA A 323 -7.15 7.06 19.13
C ALA A 323 -8.67 7.12 19.41
N GLY A 324 -9.13 6.55 20.53
CA GLY A 324 -10.55 6.58 20.93
C GLY A 324 -11.07 7.98 21.20
N LEU A 325 -10.22 8.90 21.68
CA LEU A 325 -10.59 10.29 21.94
C LEU A 325 -10.55 11.19 20.68
N THR A 326 -9.72 10.85 19.69
CA THR A 326 -9.46 11.73 18.55
C THR A 326 -10.15 11.30 17.26
N LEU A 327 -10.40 10.00 17.08
CA LEU A 327 -10.99 9.47 15.86
C LEU A 327 -12.51 9.30 16.01
N PRO A 328 -13.32 9.69 15.00
CA PRO A 328 -14.75 9.49 15.05
C PRO A 328 -15.08 7.99 14.98
N VAL A 329 -16.19 7.58 15.61
CA VAL A 329 -16.66 6.17 15.60
C VAL A 329 -16.84 5.65 14.17
N GLN A 330 -17.23 6.51 13.25
CA GLN A 330 -17.42 6.21 11.83
C GLN A 330 -16.10 5.81 11.13
N TYR A 331 -14.95 6.20 11.69
CA TYR A 331 -13.65 5.74 11.22
C TYR A 331 -13.54 4.21 11.25
N ALA A 332 -13.89 3.60 12.38
CA ALA A 332 -13.89 2.14 12.51
C ALA A 332 -14.84 1.48 11.50
N GLY A 333 -16.04 2.04 11.31
CA GLY A 333 -17.01 1.56 10.33
C GLY A 333 -16.50 1.62 8.89
N SER A 334 -15.82 2.72 8.52
CA SER A 334 -15.20 2.90 7.20
C SER A 334 -14.10 1.87 6.94
N VAL A 335 -13.21 1.68 7.93
CA VAL A 335 -12.11 0.70 7.88
C VAL A 335 -12.63 -0.73 7.76
N LEU A 336 -13.60 -1.10 8.58
CA LEU A 336 -14.19 -2.45 8.57
C LEU A 336 -14.91 -2.73 7.25
N SER A 337 -15.55 -1.73 6.66
CA SER A 337 -16.19 -1.86 5.35
C SER A 337 -15.19 -2.14 4.25
N PHE A 338 -14.06 -1.44 4.26
CA PHE A 338 -12.99 -1.67 3.31
C PHE A 338 -12.30 -3.03 3.51
N SER A 339 -12.00 -3.40 4.75
CA SER A 339 -11.35 -4.68 5.09
C SER A 339 -12.21 -5.90 4.78
N ALA A 340 -13.52 -5.74 4.63
CA ALA A 340 -14.44 -6.80 4.23
C ALA A 340 -14.23 -7.32 2.79
N GLY A 341 -13.25 -6.77 2.06
CA GLY A 341 -12.79 -7.34 0.79
C GLY A 341 -13.08 -6.49 -0.44
N ALA A 342 -13.37 -5.21 -0.25
CA ALA A 342 -13.41 -4.28 -1.36
C ALA A 342 -12.10 -4.33 -2.14
N ALA A 343 -12.13 -4.41 -3.44
CA ALA A 343 -10.96 -4.47 -4.31
C ALA A 343 -10.04 -5.71 -4.17
N ASN A 344 -10.50 -6.79 -3.58
CA ASN A 344 -9.75 -8.04 -3.56
C ASN A 344 -9.68 -8.68 -4.95
N PHE A 345 -8.49 -9.19 -5.30
CA PHE A 345 -8.26 -10.01 -6.50
C PHE A 345 -8.02 -11.46 -6.13
N PRO A 346 -8.42 -12.42 -6.98
CA PRO A 346 -8.01 -13.81 -6.79
C PRO A 346 -6.49 -13.91 -6.88
N LEU A 347 -5.89 -14.71 -5.99
CA LEU A 347 -4.46 -15.00 -6.06
C LEU A 347 -4.19 -15.96 -7.21
N LEU A 348 -3.40 -15.49 -8.16
CA LEU A 348 -2.93 -16.28 -9.30
C LEU A 348 -1.42 -16.51 -9.17
N PRO A 349 -0.88 -17.65 -9.66
CA PRO A 349 0.55 -17.96 -9.56
C PRO A 349 1.41 -17.11 -10.52
N ALA A 350 1.32 -15.78 -10.40
CA ALA A 350 2.15 -14.84 -11.13
C ALA A 350 3.55 -14.72 -10.51
N ALA A 351 4.55 -14.37 -11.31
CA ALA A 351 5.95 -14.36 -10.89
C ALA A 351 6.20 -13.50 -9.64
N HIS A 352 5.62 -12.31 -9.55
CA HIS A 352 5.77 -11.40 -8.40
C HIS A 352 5.14 -11.98 -7.12
N ILE A 353 3.99 -12.71 -7.22
CA ILE A 353 3.34 -13.36 -6.08
C ILE A 353 4.16 -14.54 -5.61
N VAL A 354 4.60 -15.41 -6.53
CA VAL A 354 5.42 -16.58 -6.20
C VAL A 354 6.72 -16.16 -5.54
N LEU A 355 7.39 -15.14 -6.07
CA LEU A 355 8.62 -14.60 -5.48
C LEU A 355 8.37 -13.96 -4.11
N TYR A 356 7.28 -13.21 -3.95
CA TYR A 356 6.91 -12.65 -2.65
C TYR A 356 6.66 -13.75 -1.61
N LEU A 357 5.84 -14.75 -1.93
CA LEU A 357 5.56 -15.88 -1.04
C LEU A 357 6.83 -16.67 -0.71
N THR A 358 7.68 -16.92 -1.71
CA THR A 358 8.97 -17.58 -1.49
C THR A 358 9.84 -16.76 -0.52
N THR A 359 9.92 -15.43 -0.71
CA THR A 359 10.66 -14.54 0.19
C THR A 359 10.07 -14.57 1.59
N LEU A 360 8.75 -14.47 1.71
CA LEU A 360 8.03 -14.53 2.97
C LEU A 360 8.37 -15.82 3.73
N PHE A 361 8.27 -17.00 3.07
CA PHE A 361 8.57 -18.31 3.67
C PHE A 361 10.06 -18.53 3.96
N LEU A 362 10.95 -17.84 3.27
CA LEU A 362 12.38 -17.90 3.55
C LEU A 362 12.79 -17.00 4.72
N VAL A 363 12.32 -15.76 4.73
CA VAL A 363 12.85 -14.69 5.61
C VAL A 363 12.14 -14.66 6.95
N VAL A 364 10.81 -14.61 6.94
CA VAL A 364 10.03 -14.44 8.18
C VAL A 364 10.16 -15.64 9.14
N PRO A 365 10.06 -16.90 8.70
CA PRO A 365 10.30 -18.05 9.56
C PRO A 365 11.74 -18.13 10.09
N ALA A 366 12.73 -17.66 9.31
CA ALA A 366 14.11 -17.62 9.78
C ALA A 366 14.27 -16.61 10.93
N LEU A 367 13.66 -15.44 10.78
CA LEU A 367 13.66 -14.37 11.77
C LEU A 367 12.92 -14.81 13.04
N LEU A 368 11.75 -15.44 12.92
CA LEU A 368 10.99 -15.96 14.06
C LEU A 368 11.73 -17.10 14.78
N ALA A 369 12.38 -18.00 14.04
CA ALA A 369 13.20 -19.06 14.63
C ALA A 369 14.43 -18.49 15.37
N ASP A 370 15.08 -17.47 14.81
CA ASP A 370 16.20 -16.79 15.44
C ASP A 370 15.75 -16.02 16.70
N ALA A 371 14.56 -15.40 16.67
CA ALA A 371 13.94 -14.76 17.82
C ALA A 371 13.67 -15.75 18.94
N TRP A 372 13.04 -16.89 18.63
CA TRP A 372 12.68 -17.91 19.61
C TRP A 372 13.89 -18.59 20.25
N SER A 373 14.97 -18.74 19.48
CA SER A 373 16.23 -19.31 19.98
C SER A 373 17.10 -18.29 20.74
N GLY A 374 16.73 -17.02 20.68
CA GLY A 374 17.40 -15.93 21.38
C GLY A 374 16.76 -15.62 22.73
N GLN A 375 17.33 -14.65 23.42
CA GLN A 375 16.79 -14.16 24.69
C GLN A 375 16.79 -12.64 24.76
N GLY A 376 15.92 -12.12 25.60
CA GLY A 376 15.86 -10.70 25.93
C GLY A 376 15.46 -9.82 24.75
N ARG A 377 15.91 -8.58 24.80
CA ARG A 377 15.51 -7.50 23.89
C ARG A 377 15.80 -7.74 22.39
N PRO A 378 16.98 -8.24 21.96
CA PRO A 378 17.22 -8.49 20.54
C PRO A 378 16.25 -9.52 19.96
N ALA A 379 15.92 -10.56 20.73
CA ALA A 379 14.97 -11.58 20.33
C ALA A 379 13.53 -11.03 20.23
N ALA A 380 13.11 -10.23 21.21
CA ALA A 380 11.82 -9.55 21.20
C ALA A 380 11.68 -8.62 19.98
N LEU A 381 12.74 -7.90 19.61
CA LEU A 381 12.77 -7.04 18.42
C LEU A 381 12.57 -7.86 17.14
N LEU A 382 13.28 -8.98 17.00
CA LEU A 382 13.11 -9.87 15.84
C LEU A 382 11.70 -10.44 15.76
N PHE A 383 11.15 -10.86 16.90
CA PHE A 383 9.77 -11.37 16.97
C PHE A 383 8.75 -10.33 16.50
N ALA A 384 8.88 -9.09 17.01
CA ALA A 384 8.01 -7.98 16.61
C ALA A 384 8.08 -7.68 15.11
N MET A 385 9.30 -7.60 14.56
CA MET A 385 9.51 -7.37 13.13
C MET A 385 8.89 -8.48 12.26
N GLY A 386 9.05 -9.74 12.67
CA GLY A 386 8.45 -10.89 11.99
C GLY A 386 6.92 -10.83 12.05
N LEU A 387 6.36 -10.48 13.21
CA LEU A 387 4.92 -10.37 13.39
C LEU A 387 4.33 -9.23 12.55
N VAL A 388 4.98 -8.05 12.49
CA VAL A 388 4.58 -6.97 11.57
C VAL A 388 4.55 -7.45 10.13
N CYS A 389 5.57 -8.19 9.66
CA CYS A 389 5.56 -8.75 8.31
C CYS A 389 4.36 -9.67 8.05
N VAL A 390 4.02 -10.54 9.01
CA VAL A 390 2.86 -11.45 8.89
C VAL A 390 1.55 -10.67 8.83
N LEU A 391 1.41 -9.63 9.67
CA LEU A 391 0.22 -8.79 9.72
C LEU A 391 0.02 -7.93 8.46
N MET A 392 1.08 -7.69 7.69
CA MET A 392 1.01 -6.98 6.41
C MET A 392 0.65 -7.89 5.22
N VAL A 393 0.65 -9.23 5.39
CA VAL A 393 0.32 -10.19 4.31
C VAL A 393 -1.05 -9.94 3.69
N PRO A 394 -2.15 -9.71 4.45
CA PRO A 394 -3.44 -9.44 3.85
C PRO A 394 -3.42 -8.22 2.91
N GLY A 395 -2.74 -7.14 3.30
CA GLY A 395 -2.57 -5.96 2.44
C GLY A 395 -1.81 -6.26 1.15
N ALA A 396 -0.72 -7.04 1.23
CA ALA A 396 0.08 -7.43 0.07
C ALA A 396 -0.70 -8.33 -0.92
N LEU A 397 -1.51 -9.24 -0.40
CA LEU A 397 -2.18 -10.28 -1.19
C LEU A 397 -3.66 -9.98 -1.49
N SER A 398 -4.27 -8.96 -0.88
CA SER A 398 -5.68 -8.63 -1.13
C SER A 398 -5.90 -8.24 -2.59
N ARG A 399 -5.12 -7.31 -3.09
CA ARG A 399 -5.18 -6.86 -4.48
C ARG A 399 -4.20 -7.62 -5.38
N ALA A 400 -3.14 -8.15 -4.81
CA ALA A 400 -2.15 -9.04 -5.42
C ALA A 400 -1.52 -8.54 -6.75
N ASP A 401 -1.75 -7.27 -7.12
CA ASP A 401 -1.02 -6.64 -8.23
C ASP A 401 0.42 -6.27 -7.80
N PRO A 402 1.36 -6.08 -8.74
CA PRO A 402 2.74 -5.83 -8.41
C PRO A 402 2.98 -4.65 -7.46
N PRO A 403 2.32 -3.47 -7.59
CA PRO A 403 2.48 -2.37 -6.65
C PRO A 403 2.04 -2.71 -5.22
N HIS A 404 0.90 -3.39 -5.01
CA HIS A 404 0.43 -3.78 -3.68
C HIS A 404 1.36 -4.80 -3.03
N VAL A 405 1.81 -5.80 -3.79
CA VAL A 405 2.80 -6.78 -3.31
C VAL A 405 4.11 -6.08 -2.94
N LEU A 406 4.57 -5.11 -3.74
CA LEU A 406 5.78 -4.34 -3.43
C LEU A 406 5.62 -3.55 -2.13
N PHE A 407 4.58 -2.74 -2.01
CA PHE A 407 4.45 -1.80 -0.91
C PHE A 407 4.12 -2.47 0.42
N PHE A 408 3.08 -3.29 0.48
CA PHE A 408 2.76 -4.03 1.69
C PHE A 408 3.80 -5.12 2.00
N GLY A 409 4.43 -5.71 0.97
CA GLY A 409 5.54 -6.64 1.10
C GLY A 409 6.90 -6.00 1.35
N LEU A 410 6.97 -4.67 1.44
CA LEU A 410 8.25 -3.94 1.57
C LEU A 410 9.05 -4.37 2.80
N GLY A 411 8.39 -4.65 3.93
CA GLY A 411 9.04 -5.16 5.12
C GLY A 411 9.74 -6.51 4.88
N VAL A 412 9.09 -7.42 4.16
CA VAL A 412 9.66 -8.71 3.78
C VAL A 412 10.88 -8.51 2.85
N SER A 413 10.76 -7.60 1.88
CA SER A 413 11.86 -7.20 0.99
C SER A 413 13.03 -6.61 1.80
N LEU A 414 12.75 -5.71 2.72
CA LEU A 414 13.74 -5.07 3.58
C LEU A 414 14.49 -6.11 4.43
N LEU A 415 13.77 -7.06 5.05
CA LEU A 415 14.37 -8.14 5.81
C LEU A 415 15.19 -9.10 4.93
N LEU A 416 14.78 -9.34 3.68
CA LEU A 416 15.58 -10.08 2.70
C LEU A 416 16.93 -9.39 2.49
N PHE A 417 16.92 -8.06 2.28
CA PHE A 417 18.15 -7.29 2.08
C PHE A 417 19.01 -7.22 3.34
N VAL A 418 18.39 -7.07 4.52
CA VAL A 418 19.09 -7.15 5.81
C VAL A 418 19.79 -8.51 5.93
N HIS A 419 19.08 -9.60 5.63
CA HIS A 419 19.63 -10.95 5.67
C HIS A 419 20.78 -11.15 4.66
N ALA A 420 20.59 -10.76 3.41
CA ALA A 420 21.59 -10.87 2.36
C ALA A 420 22.85 -10.03 2.66
N ALA A 421 22.67 -8.82 3.20
CA ALA A 421 23.76 -7.94 3.57
C ALA A 421 24.57 -8.46 4.77
N SER A 422 23.89 -9.03 5.78
CA SER A 422 24.51 -9.56 6.99
C SER A 422 25.19 -10.92 6.74
N ARG A 423 24.62 -11.75 5.87
CA ARG A 423 25.07 -13.12 5.59
C ARG A 423 25.19 -13.37 4.07
N PRO A 424 26.23 -12.84 3.41
CA PRO A 424 26.32 -12.88 1.96
C PRO A 424 26.62 -14.30 1.46
N ARG A 425 25.58 -15.04 1.20
CA ARG A 425 25.65 -16.27 0.40
C ARG A 425 25.36 -15.86 -1.04
N PRO A 426 26.19 -16.24 -2.04
CA PRO A 426 25.99 -15.81 -3.42
C PRO A 426 24.56 -16.09 -3.93
N ALA A 427 23.98 -17.23 -3.59
CA ALA A 427 22.61 -17.59 -3.95
C ALA A 427 21.58 -16.58 -3.38
N PHE A 428 21.75 -16.11 -2.13
CA PHE A 428 20.85 -15.12 -1.53
C PHE A 428 20.99 -13.74 -2.16
N VAL A 429 22.22 -13.35 -2.52
CA VAL A 429 22.45 -12.07 -3.20
C VAL A 429 21.83 -12.09 -4.59
N ILE A 430 22.07 -13.16 -5.36
CA ILE A 430 21.45 -13.33 -6.68
C ILE A 430 19.92 -13.34 -6.56
N TYR A 431 19.38 -14.06 -5.57
CA TYR A 431 17.94 -14.08 -5.33
C TYR A 431 17.38 -12.69 -5.01
N ALA A 432 18.04 -11.91 -4.13
CA ALA A 432 17.61 -10.55 -3.78
C ALA A 432 17.63 -9.61 -5.00
N ILE A 433 18.65 -9.71 -5.85
CA ILE A 433 18.75 -8.94 -7.10
C ILE A 433 17.63 -9.36 -8.06
N THR A 434 17.43 -10.66 -8.27
CA THR A 434 16.36 -11.19 -9.15
C THR A 434 14.99 -10.78 -8.64
N TYR A 435 14.73 -10.90 -7.34
CA TYR A 435 13.49 -10.46 -6.70
C TYR A 435 13.23 -8.98 -6.99
N THR A 436 14.23 -8.13 -6.75
CA THR A 436 14.12 -6.69 -6.99
C THR A 436 13.86 -6.38 -8.47
N ALA A 437 14.59 -7.03 -9.38
CA ALA A 437 14.42 -6.85 -10.82
C ALA A 437 13.00 -7.23 -11.26
N VAL A 438 12.48 -8.38 -10.82
CA VAL A 438 11.11 -8.83 -11.17
C VAL A 438 10.06 -7.91 -10.57
N VAL A 439 10.23 -7.47 -9.32
CA VAL A 439 9.30 -6.53 -8.68
C VAL A 439 9.35 -5.17 -9.35
N ILE A 440 10.54 -4.62 -9.65
CA ILE A 440 10.69 -3.36 -10.39
C ILE A 440 10.07 -3.49 -11.78
N VAL A 441 10.42 -4.52 -12.52
CA VAL A 441 9.89 -4.75 -13.87
C VAL A 441 8.37 -4.95 -13.81
N GLY A 442 7.87 -5.78 -12.91
CA GLY A 442 6.43 -6.00 -12.74
C GLY A 442 5.66 -4.76 -12.33
N SER A 443 6.26 -3.90 -11.48
CA SER A 443 5.61 -2.68 -11.01
C SER A 443 5.69 -1.51 -11.99
N HIS A 444 6.73 -1.48 -12.84
CA HIS A 444 7.04 -0.29 -13.63
C HIS A 444 6.96 -0.50 -15.15
N VAL A 445 6.99 -1.74 -15.68
CA VAL A 445 7.01 -1.94 -17.15
C VAL A 445 5.71 -1.54 -17.82
N SER A 446 4.56 -1.80 -17.18
CA SER A 446 3.28 -1.32 -17.73
C SER A 446 3.22 0.20 -17.80
N ASP A 447 3.91 0.87 -16.89
CA ASP A 447 3.92 2.31 -16.71
C ASP A 447 5.21 2.95 -17.27
N ALA A 448 6.29 2.18 -17.43
CA ALA A 448 7.55 2.66 -18.00
C ALA A 448 7.39 3.15 -19.45
N ARG A 449 6.53 2.49 -20.24
CA ARG A 449 6.23 2.93 -21.60
C ARG A 449 5.49 4.26 -21.58
N VAL A 450 4.51 4.40 -20.70
CA VAL A 450 3.78 5.66 -20.48
C VAL A 450 4.73 6.71 -19.90
N PHE A 451 5.58 6.35 -18.94
CA PHE A 451 6.59 7.22 -18.36
C PHE A 451 7.58 7.71 -19.42
N TYR A 452 8.09 6.82 -20.27
CA TYR A 452 9.02 7.18 -21.34
C TYR A 452 8.38 8.08 -22.37
N ASP A 453 7.21 7.70 -22.89
CA ASP A 453 6.50 8.48 -23.92
C ASP A 453 6.09 9.86 -23.41
N VAL A 454 5.67 9.95 -22.15
CA VAL A 454 5.19 11.18 -21.53
C VAL A 454 6.35 12.04 -21.01
N SER A 455 7.34 11.45 -20.32
CA SER A 455 8.41 12.21 -19.65
C SER A 455 9.47 12.73 -20.62
N PHE A 456 9.79 11.99 -21.67
CA PHE A 456 10.89 12.33 -22.56
C PHE A 456 10.44 12.94 -23.90
N ARG A 457 9.20 12.71 -24.33
CA ARG A 457 8.68 13.31 -25.56
C ARG A 457 7.91 14.62 -25.37
N SER A 458 7.30 14.81 -24.21
CA SER A 458 6.30 15.88 -23.99
C SER A 458 6.74 16.97 -23.03
N VAL A 459 7.87 16.81 -22.32
CA VAL A 459 8.26 17.78 -21.30
C VAL A 459 9.00 18.95 -21.94
N HIS A 460 8.33 20.08 -22.06
CA HIS A 460 8.98 21.36 -22.25
C HIS A 460 9.26 22.00 -20.88
N LEU A 461 10.49 22.52 -20.70
CA LEU A 461 10.90 23.18 -19.45
C LEU A 461 9.91 24.30 -19.03
N ARG A 462 9.22 24.91 -20.00
CA ARG A 462 8.17 25.90 -19.80
C ARG A 462 6.96 25.36 -19.01
N ASP A 463 6.67 24.07 -19.13
CA ASP A 463 5.54 23.43 -18.48
C ASP A 463 5.81 23.13 -16.99
N LEU A 464 7.10 23.01 -16.61
CA LEU A 464 7.54 22.95 -15.22
C LEU A 464 7.25 24.26 -14.47
N VAL A 465 7.41 25.41 -15.13
CA VAL A 465 7.15 26.73 -14.56
C VAL A 465 5.63 27.04 -14.57
N ALA A 466 4.91 26.52 -15.56
CA ALA A 466 3.44 26.60 -15.66
C ALA A 466 2.70 25.69 -14.66
N PHE A 467 3.45 25.01 -13.78
CA PHE A 467 2.94 24.10 -12.75
C PHE A 467 1.80 24.68 -11.88
N VAL A 468 1.65 25.97 -11.86
CA VAL A 468 0.74 26.69 -10.97
C VAL A 468 -0.61 27.09 -11.61
N GLY A 469 -0.81 26.99 -12.94
CA GLY A 469 -1.84 27.80 -13.54
C GLY A 469 -2.90 27.18 -14.47
N ARG A 470 -2.73 26.02 -15.09
CA ARG A 470 -3.70 25.56 -16.11
C ARG A 470 -4.65 24.49 -15.59
N ARG A 471 -5.95 24.86 -15.52
CA ARG A 471 -7.05 23.94 -15.28
C ARG A 471 -7.64 23.56 -16.64
N GLU A 472 -7.25 22.40 -17.15
CA GLU A 472 -7.95 21.79 -18.28
C GLU A 472 -9.12 20.95 -17.76
N VAL A 473 -10.28 21.12 -18.34
CA VAL A 473 -11.48 20.30 -18.12
C VAL A 473 -11.80 19.53 -19.38
N GLU A 474 -12.36 18.33 -19.26
CA GLU A 474 -12.73 17.49 -20.43
C GLU A 474 -13.87 18.13 -21.27
N MET A 475 -14.60 19.08 -20.69
CA MET A 475 -15.71 19.76 -21.34
C MET A 475 -15.25 21.13 -21.86
N THR A 476 -15.77 21.51 -23.03
CA THR A 476 -15.58 22.86 -23.57
C THR A 476 -16.35 23.90 -22.76
N GLY A 477 -15.95 25.19 -22.87
CA GLY A 477 -16.66 26.27 -22.19
C GLY A 477 -18.15 26.30 -22.54
N ALA A 478 -18.48 26.14 -23.85
CA ALA A 478 -19.87 26.07 -24.28
C ALA A 478 -20.66 24.89 -23.67
N GLN A 479 -20.02 23.74 -23.46
CA GLN A 479 -20.66 22.59 -22.78
C GLN A 479 -20.89 22.88 -21.30
N LEU A 480 -19.96 23.56 -20.66
CA LEU A 480 -20.09 23.96 -19.25
C LEU A 480 -21.17 25.01 -19.06
N ASP A 481 -21.28 25.97 -20.00
CA ASP A 481 -22.34 26.99 -19.99
C ASP A 481 -23.73 26.33 -20.19
N ARG A 482 -23.84 25.31 -21.00
CA ARG A 482 -25.09 24.53 -21.16
C ARG A 482 -25.47 23.80 -19.87
N LEU A 483 -24.52 23.28 -19.12
CA LEU A 483 -24.81 22.68 -17.82
C LEU A 483 -25.39 23.65 -16.80
N SER A 484 -25.09 24.96 -16.92
CA SER A 484 -25.63 26.00 -16.02
C SER A 484 -27.17 26.19 -16.19
N ALA A 485 -27.73 25.68 -17.26
CA ALA A 485 -29.19 25.70 -17.45
C ALA A 485 -29.94 24.62 -16.65
N TYR A 486 -29.21 23.67 -16.08
CA TYR A 486 -29.78 22.61 -15.25
C TYR A 486 -29.70 22.98 -13.75
N PRO A 487 -30.61 22.45 -12.91
CA PRO A 487 -30.43 22.47 -11.46
C PRO A 487 -29.19 21.65 -11.07
N PRO A 488 -28.74 21.71 -9.81
CA PRO A 488 -27.61 20.90 -9.36
C PRO A 488 -27.80 19.41 -9.69
N LEU A 489 -26.79 18.82 -10.34
CA LEU A 489 -26.85 17.47 -10.90
C LEU A 489 -26.36 16.44 -9.87
N GLY A 490 -27.02 15.31 -9.79
CA GLY A 490 -26.49 14.15 -9.06
C GLY A 490 -25.34 13.47 -9.79
N LEU A 491 -24.41 12.89 -9.04
CA LEU A 491 -23.25 12.17 -9.58
C LEU A 491 -23.24 10.74 -9.08
N PRO A 492 -23.85 9.80 -9.81
CA PRO A 492 -23.91 8.40 -9.38
C PRO A 492 -22.54 7.70 -9.36
N PHE A 493 -21.58 8.16 -10.17
CA PHE A 493 -20.24 7.55 -10.33
C PHE A 493 -19.14 8.60 -10.14
N CYS A 494 -18.88 8.98 -8.89
CA CYS A 494 -17.96 10.07 -8.60
C CYS A 494 -16.48 9.77 -8.81
N SER A 495 -16.04 8.51 -8.69
CA SER A 495 -14.61 8.22 -8.71
C SER A 495 -14.09 7.68 -10.03
N TYR A 496 -14.94 7.01 -10.80
CA TYR A 496 -14.53 6.38 -12.07
C TYR A 496 -15.16 6.99 -13.30
N GLY A 497 -16.23 7.76 -13.12
CA GLY A 497 -17.07 8.22 -14.22
C GLY A 497 -16.86 9.67 -14.64
N THR A 498 -16.16 10.47 -13.86
CA THR A 498 -16.05 11.92 -14.13
C THR A 498 -14.63 12.40 -13.92
N ASP A 499 -14.11 13.20 -14.83
CA ASP A 499 -12.81 13.83 -14.69
C ASP A 499 -12.78 14.77 -13.46
N ARG A 500 -11.73 14.65 -12.66
CA ARG A 500 -11.55 15.43 -11.43
C ARG A 500 -11.61 16.94 -11.67
N ARG A 501 -11.04 17.43 -12.76
CA ARG A 501 -10.96 18.86 -13.05
C ARG A 501 -12.33 19.40 -13.43
N THR A 502 -13.06 18.63 -14.24
CA THR A 502 -14.47 18.92 -14.55
C THR A 502 -15.29 18.94 -13.26
N MET A 503 -15.11 17.95 -12.38
CA MET A 503 -15.80 17.91 -11.09
C MET A 503 -15.52 19.14 -10.22
N ALA A 504 -14.25 19.48 -10.03
CA ALA A 504 -13.85 20.64 -9.23
C ALA A 504 -14.42 21.95 -9.80
N TYR A 505 -14.44 22.07 -11.11
CA TYR A 505 -15.03 23.23 -11.79
C TYR A 505 -16.55 23.30 -11.55
N LEU A 506 -17.26 22.21 -11.74
CA LEU A 506 -18.71 22.16 -11.58
C LEU A 506 -19.13 22.42 -10.12
N TRP A 507 -18.38 21.89 -9.16
CA TRP A 507 -18.60 22.18 -7.74
C TRP A 507 -18.37 23.64 -7.39
N SER A 508 -17.29 24.24 -7.90
CA SER A 508 -17.01 25.67 -7.65
C SER A 508 -18.11 26.58 -8.19
N ARG A 509 -18.93 26.11 -9.10
CA ARG A 509 -20.08 26.81 -9.69
C ARG A 509 -21.42 26.41 -9.06
N GLY A 510 -21.45 25.48 -8.11
CA GLY A 510 -22.69 24.96 -7.53
C GLY A 510 -23.56 24.18 -8.52
N GLN A 511 -22.98 23.71 -9.62
CA GLN A 511 -23.70 22.95 -10.68
C GLN A 511 -23.83 21.48 -10.36
N ILE A 512 -23.15 21.00 -9.35
CA ILE A 512 -23.22 19.63 -8.87
C ILE A 512 -23.52 19.67 -7.38
N ASP A 513 -24.47 18.84 -6.97
CA ASP A 513 -24.76 18.66 -5.57
C ASP A 513 -23.57 17.95 -4.89
N PRO A 514 -22.95 18.51 -3.84
CA PRO A 514 -21.79 17.92 -3.19
C PRO A 514 -22.11 16.76 -2.24
N GLU A 515 -23.34 16.46 -2.00
CA GLU A 515 -23.64 15.32 -1.12
C GLU A 515 -23.14 14.04 -1.73
N TYR A 516 -22.26 13.40 -1.09
CA TYR A 516 -21.99 12.12 -1.55
C TYR A 516 -21.27 11.12 -0.85
N TYR A 517 -21.82 10.01 -0.96
CA TYR A 517 -21.26 8.69 -0.74
C TYR A 517 -20.43 8.27 -1.97
N CYS A 518 -19.37 8.97 -2.23
CA CYS A 518 -18.41 8.63 -3.27
C CYS A 518 -17.23 7.89 -2.65
N GLY A 519 -17.35 6.57 -2.49
CA GLY A 519 -16.21 5.72 -2.17
C GLY A 519 -15.25 5.57 -3.35
N ILE A 520 -13.97 5.34 -3.10
CA ILE A 520 -12.96 5.10 -4.17
C ILE A 520 -13.33 3.89 -5.03
N ILE A 521 -13.89 2.87 -4.42
CA ILE A 521 -14.09 1.55 -5.03
C ILE A 521 -15.58 1.18 -4.96
N GLY A 522 -16.45 2.17 -4.94
CA GLY A 522 -17.89 1.95 -4.98
C GLY A 522 -18.45 1.47 -3.65
N VAL A 523 -19.42 0.59 -3.72
CA VAL A 523 -20.25 0.11 -2.64
C VAL A 523 -19.77 -1.26 -2.19
N TYR A 524 -19.64 -1.47 -0.89
CA TYR A 524 -19.05 -2.69 -0.33
C TYR A 524 -20.09 -3.64 0.29
N ARG A 525 -21.24 -3.13 0.70
CA ARG A 525 -22.28 -3.89 1.38
C ARG A 525 -23.65 -3.56 0.82
N GLU A 526 -24.60 -4.45 1.01
CA GLU A 526 -25.98 -4.30 0.55
C GLU A 526 -26.64 -3.01 1.04
N ALA A 527 -26.49 -2.69 2.33
CA ALA A 527 -27.01 -1.44 2.90
C ALA A 527 -26.40 -0.18 2.26
N GLN A 528 -25.14 -0.25 1.84
CA GLN A 528 -24.47 0.86 1.15
C GLN A 528 -24.95 0.96 -0.30
N LEU A 529 -25.22 -0.17 -0.95
CA LEU A 529 -25.84 -0.18 -2.28
C LEU A 529 -27.26 0.41 -2.23
N ALA A 530 -28.09 -0.03 -1.28
CA ALA A 530 -29.44 0.49 -1.11
C ALA A 530 -29.43 2.02 -0.91
N ARG A 531 -28.54 2.53 -0.06
CA ARG A 531 -28.35 3.98 0.11
C ARG A 531 -27.90 4.65 -1.18
N LYS A 532 -26.93 4.08 -1.88
CA LYS A 532 -26.44 4.64 -3.14
C LYS A 532 -27.53 4.68 -4.23
N LEU A 533 -28.34 3.65 -4.32
CA LEU A 533 -29.49 3.60 -5.23
C LEU A 533 -30.53 4.68 -4.87
N ALA A 534 -30.87 4.81 -3.58
CA ALA A 534 -31.76 5.83 -3.09
C ALA A 534 -31.23 7.24 -3.39
N ASP A 535 -29.93 7.49 -3.13
CA ASP A 535 -29.29 8.78 -3.45
C ASP A 535 -29.31 9.06 -4.97
N THR A 536 -29.06 8.06 -5.79
CA THR A 536 -29.10 8.20 -7.25
C THR A 536 -30.50 8.55 -7.73
N THR A 537 -31.52 7.85 -7.22
CA THR A 537 -32.91 8.01 -7.67
C THR A 537 -33.63 9.23 -7.08
N ARG A 538 -33.08 9.93 -6.10
CA ARG A 538 -33.70 11.16 -5.58
C ARG A 538 -33.51 12.39 -6.49
N HIS A 539 -32.48 12.40 -7.35
CA HIS A 539 -32.19 13.53 -8.24
C HIS A 539 -33.08 13.52 -9.47
N ASP A 540 -33.49 14.69 -9.95
CA ASP A 540 -34.24 14.83 -11.21
C ASP A 540 -33.33 14.75 -12.43
N TYR A 541 -32.07 15.15 -12.23
CA TYR A 541 -31.05 15.09 -13.26
C TYR A 541 -29.75 14.50 -12.73
N LEU A 542 -29.08 13.72 -13.58
CA LEU A 542 -27.77 13.12 -13.30
C LEU A 542 -26.77 13.51 -14.36
N LEU A 543 -25.52 13.73 -13.97
CA LEU A 543 -24.38 13.79 -14.89
C LEU A 543 -23.66 12.46 -14.90
N VAL A 544 -23.62 11.80 -16.06
CA VAL A 544 -23.04 10.47 -16.20
C VAL A 544 -22.08 10.45 -17.38
N ARG A 545 -20.94 9.78 -17.25
CA ARG A 545 -20.05 9.55 -18.37
C ARG A 545 -20.65 8.49 -19.30
N LYS A 546 -20.68 8.73 -20.63
CA LYS A 546 -21.26 7.81 -21.64
C LYS A 546 -20.79 6.36 -21.48
N ALA A 547 -19.50 6.18 -21.24
CA ALA A 547 -18.90 4.85 -21.06
C ALA A 547 -19.50 4.02 -19.91
N TRP A 548 -20.23 4.63 -18.98
CA TRP A 548 -20.90 3.94 -17.87
C TRP A 548 -22.35 3.56 -18.16
N LEU A 549 -22.91 4.06 -19.28
CA LEU A 549 -24.24 3.69 -19.75
C LEU A 549 -24.21 2.48 -20.70
N GLU A 550 -23.03 2.12 -21.20
CA GLU A 550 -22.86 0.89 -21.96
C GLU A 550 -23.15 -0.33 -21.07
N PRO A 551 -23.79 -1.39 -21.60
CA PRO A 551 -24.05 -2.59 -20.85
C PRO A 551 -22.73 -3.13 -20.27
N LEU A 552 -22.56 -2.99 -18.97
CA LEU A 552 -21.39 -3.50 -18.26
C LEU A 552 -21.54 -5.01 -18.15
N ASP A 553 -20.65 -5.76 -18.80
CA ASP A 553 -20.41 -7.16 -18.48
C ASP A 553 -19.38 -7.24 -17.35
N PRO A 554 -19.80 -7.60 -16.12
CA PRO A 554 -18.89 -7.68 -14.98
C PRO A 554 -17.71 -8.61 -15.26
N CYS A 555 -17.98 -9.72 -15.94
CA CYS A 555 -16.96 -10.70 -16.31
C CYS A 555 -15.90 -10.09 -17.25
N ARG A 556 -16.33 -9.41 -18.29
CA ARG A 556 -15.42 -8.75 -19.24
C ARG A 556 -14.57 -7.67 -18.58
N ARG A 557 -15.18 -6.87 -17.70
CA ARG A 557 -14.50 -5.81 -16.95
C ARG A 557 -13.44 -6.39 -16.03
N HIS A 558 -13.78 -7.38 -15.19
CA HIS A 558 -12.85 -7.96 -14.23
C HIS A 558 -11.76 -8.80 -14.91
N VAL A 559 -12.06 -9.52 -15.98
CA VAL A 559 -11.06 -10.20 -16.82
C VAL A 559 -10.08 -9.19 -17.41
N ALA A 560 -10.55 -8.03 -17.90
CA ALA A 560 -9.66 -7.00 -18.43
C ALA A 560 -8.71 -6.42 -17.34
N ILE A 561 -9.21 -6.23 -16.11
CA ILE A 561 -8.40 -5.80 -14.98
C ILE A 561 -7.35 -6.86 -14.62
N ILE A 562 -7.74 -8.13 -14.51
CA ILE A 562 -6.82 -9.23 -14.21
C ILE A 562 -5.75 -9.38 -15.29
N ARG A 563 -6.11 -9.29 -16.57
CA ARG A 563 -5.14 -9.37 -17.68
C ARG A 563 -4.08 -8.28 -17.66
N LYS A 564 -4.39 -7.10 -17.10
CA LYS A 564 -3.39 -6.04 -16.93
C LYS A 564 -2.40 -6.32 -15.82
N SER A 565 -2.84 -7.00 -14.78
CA SER A 565 -2.06 -7.22 -13.56
C SER A 565 -1.38 -8.58 -13.53
N PHE A 566 -1.88 -9.57 -14.30
CA PHE A 566 -1.43 -10.96 -14.26
C PHE A 566 -1.39 -11.57 -15.67
N VAL A 567 -0.52 -12.56 -15.83
CA VAL A 567 -0.60 -13.47 -16.98
C VAL A 567 -1.81 -14.38 -16.74
N TYR A 568 -2.91 -14.09 -17.44
CA TYR A 568 -4.17 -14.79 -17.29
C TYR A 568 -4.35 -15.81 -18.43
N ASP A 569 -4.50 -17.07 -18.09
CA ASP A 569 -4.64 -18.20 -19.02
C ASP A 569 -6.10 -18.52 -19.43
N GLY A 570 -7.05 -17.72 -18.94
CA GLY A 570 -8.47 -17.97 -19.20
C GLY A 570 -9.12 -19.02 -18.30
N SER A 571 -8.39 -19.59 -17.34
CA SER A 571 -8.86 -20.70 -16.49
C SER A 571 -9.89 -20.29 -15.43
N LEU A 572 -10.06 -19.01 -15.14
CA LEU A 572 -11.01 -18.53 -14.15
C LEU A 572 -12.43 -18.47 -14.74
N GLN A 573 -13.33 -19.24 -14.16
CA GLN A 573 -14.74 -19.16 -14.48
C GLN A 573 -15.39 -17.99 -13.75
N CYS A 574 -16.01 -17.11 -14.50
CA CYS A 574 -16.76 -15.98 -13.95
C CYS A 574 -18.14 -16.45 -13.51
N GLN A 575 -18.50 -16.08 -12.28
CA GLN A 575 -19.87 -16.27 -11.76
C GLN A 575 -20.74 -15.09 -12.28
N ARG A 576 -21.48 -15.33 -13.36
CA ARG A 576 -22.30 -14.28 -14.02
C ARG A 576 -23.37 -13.67 -13.13
N ASP A 577 -23.82 -14.41 -12.12
CA ASP A 577 -24.87 -13.99 -11.19
C ASP A 577 -24.32 -13.17 -10.00
N ALA A 578 -23.02 -12.91 -9.96
CA ALA A 578 -22.44 -12.05 -8.93
C ALA A 578 -22.98 -10.63 -9.06
N LEU A 579 -23.64 -10.16 -8.01
CA LEU A 579 -24.18 -8.80 -7.95
C LEU A 579 -23.02 -7.81 -7.77
N GLU A 580 -22.67 -7.11 -8.83
CA GLU A 580 -21.70 -6.04 -8.79
C GLU A 580 -22.39 -4.69 -8.53
N PRO A 581 -22.01 -3.92 -7.51
CA PRO A 581 -22.66 -2.67 -7.14
C PRO A 581 -22.73 -1.64 -8.26
N ASP A 582 -21.64 -1.46 -9.03
CA ASP A 582 -21.63 -0.49 -10.15
C ASP A 582 -22.62 -0.88 -11.26
N LEU A 583 -22.78 -2.18 -11.50
CA LEU A 583 -23.76 -2.69 -12.45
C LEU A 583 -25.21 -2.43 -11.97
N ALA A 584 -25.45 -2.61 -10.66
CA ALA A 584 -26.76 -2.31 -10.08
C ALA A 584 -27.11 -0.83 -10.21
N VAL A 585 -26.16 0.07 -9.98
CA VAL A 585 -26.33 1.52 -10.17
C VAL A 585 -26.54 1.86 -11.64
N SER A 586 -25.75 1.31 -12.57
CA SER A 586 -25.95 1.52 -14.01
C SER A 586 -27.31 1.06 -14.48
N ARG A 587 -27.78 -0.11 -14.03
CA ARG A 587 -29.13 -0.61 -14.35
C ARG A 587 -30.21 0.33 -13.82
N ALA A 588 -30.09 0.79 -12.57
CA ALA A 588 -31.04 1.74 -11.99
C ALA A 588 -31.10 3.04 -12.81
N ILE A 589 -29.93 3.57 -13.26
CA ILE A 589 -29.90 4.75 -14.11
C ILE A 589 -30.65 4.50 -15.43
N VAL A 590 -30.33 3.44 -16.14
CA VAL A 590 -30.95 3.11 -17.42
C VAL A 590 -32.46 2.84 -17.30
N THR A 591 -32.88 2.28 -16.13
CA THR A 591 -34.30 2.00 -15.87
C THR A 591 -35.08 3.26 -15.54
N HIS A 592 -34.55 4.15 -14.71
CA HIS A 592 -35.30 5.29 -14.15
C HIS A 592 -35.02 6.63 -14.84
N PHE A 593 -34.02 6.70 -15.73
CA PHE A 593 -33.63 7.94 -16.40
C PHE A 593 -33.58 7.79 -17.92
N ARG A 594 -33.72 8.91 -18.60
CA ARG A 594 -33.57 9.02 -20.07
C ARG A 594 -32.56 10.10 -20.39
N VAL A 595 -31.86 9.96 -21.51
CA VAL A 595 -30.90 10.96 -21.98
C VAL A 595 -31.66 12.25 -22.30
N ALA A 596 -31.32 13.33 -21.61
CA ALA A 596 -31.81 14.67 -21.87
C ALA A 596 -30.89 15.40 -22.84
N GLU A 597 -29.56 15.26 -22.64
CA GLU A 597 -28.59 15.97 -23.46
C GLU A 597 -27.24 15.25 -23.48
N GLU A 598 -26.54 15.31 -24.60
CA GLU A 598 -25.17 14.81 -24.72
C GLU A 598 -24.15 15.96 -24.74
N LEU A 599 -23.16 15.90 -23.85
CA LEU A 599 -22.15 16.94 -23.66
C LEU A 599 -20.73 16.33 -23.72
N GLY A 600 -20.24 16.09 -24.93
CA GLY A 600 -18.95 15.46 -25.14
C GLY A 600 -18.88 14.02 -24.58
N PRO A 601 -17.98 13.72 -23.63
CA PRO A 601 -17.88 12.40 -23.00
C PRO A 601 -18.98 12.14 -21.96
N TYR A 602 -19.81 13.14 -21.64
CA TYR A 602 -20.88 13.07 -20.64
C TYR A 602 -22.25 13.12 -21.24
N VAL A 603 -23.22 12.66 -20.46
CA VAL A 603 -24.66 12.83 -20.73
C VAL A 603 -25.32 13.40 -19.49
N VAL A 604 -26.26 14.33 -19.72
CA VAL A 604 -27.25 14.71 -18.71
C VAL A 604 -28.43 13.75 -18.85
N MET A 605 -28.74 13.05 -17.78
CA MET A 605 -29.88 12.13 -17.72
C MET A 605 -30.99 12.80 -16.93
N ARG A 606 -32.23 12.77 -17.44
CA ARG A 606 -33.43 13.25 -16.75
C ARG A 606 -34.23 12.06 -16.21
N ARG A 607 -34.79 12.17 -15.00
CA ARG A 607 -35.68 11.16 -14.46
C ARG A 607 -36.86 10.96 -15.39
N ALA A 608 -37.19 9.71 -15.70
CA ALA A 608 -38.40 9.38 -16.42
C ALA A 608 -39.62 9.70 -15.55
N ALA A 609 -40.67 10.28 -16.12
CA ALA A 609 -41.92 10.43 -15.39
C ALA A 609 -42.49 9.03 -15.07
N ASP A 610 -42.96 8.84 -13.85
CA ASP A 610 -43.58 7.58 -13.44
C ASP A 610 -44.73 7.26 -14.41
N GLY A 611 -44.55 6.24 -15.24
CA GLY A 611 -45.61 5.76 -16.13
C GLY A 611 -45.31 5.80 -17.64
N SER A 612 -44.10 6.14 -18.10
CA SER A 612 -43.70 6.09 -19.53
C SER A 612 -42.79 4.91 -19.86
#